data_2334c6ad6a9382471a2001b42f48f528
#
_entry.id   2334c6ad6a9382471a2001b42f48f528
#
_cell.length_a   1.000
_cell.length_b   1.000
_cell.length_c   1.000
_cell.angle_alpha   90.00
_cell.angle_beta   90.00
_cell.angle_gamma   90.00
#
_symmetry.space_group_name_H-M   'P 1'
#
loop_
_entity.id
_entity.type
_entity.pdbx_description
1 polymer ?
#
loop_
_entity_poly.entity_id
_entity_poly.type
_entity_poly.pdbx_seq_one_letter_code
_entity_poly.pdbx_strand_id
1 'polypeptide(L)'
;KWHPQSCFYYAVEHGDFMPSPERTPGTYSKYNSIDDRIDDFHFYTTGVKFGIGRASYDASQEIRSGDIERDEGTALVRRFDHEFPERFAAEILTYLGLPPAAYTVASKMFEQPVMDREYFRRLANKHRSPHLWKFVNGEWALRNAVWHDA
;
A
#
# COMPACT_ATOMS: atom_id res chain seq x y z
N LYS A 1 -25.95 -3.89 -8.30
CA LYS A 1 -25.06 -2.98 -7.55
C LYS A 1 -23.78 -3.74 -7.24
N TRP A 2 -22.62 -3.17 -7.50
CA TRP A 2 -21.34 -3.77 -7.14
C TRP A 2 -21.21 -3.89 -5.63
N HIS A 3 -20.84 -5.08 -5.15
CA HIS A 3 -20.69 -5.39 -3.75
C HIS A 3 -19.49 -6.35 -3.56
N PRO A 4 -18.31 -5.85 -3.17
CA PRO A 4 -17.06 -6.64 -3.16
C PRO A 4 -17.16 -7.93 -2.34
N GLN A 5 -17.74 -7.87 -1.15
CA GLN A 5 -17.88 -9.04 -0.27
C GLN A 5 -18.80 -10.11 -0.91
N SER A 6 -19.91 -9.70 -1.48
CA SER A 6 -20.80 -10.65 -2.18
C SER A 6 -20.13 -11.30 -3.38
N CYS A 7 -19.33 -10.52 -4.14
CA CYS A 7 -18.55 -11.06 -5.26
C CYS A 7 -17.50 -12.08 -4.79
N PHE A 8 -16.82 -11.78 -3.67
CA PHE A 8 -15.86 -12.69 -3.06
C PHE A 8 -16.53 -14.01 -2.63
N TYR A 9 -17.61 -13.96 -1.87
CA TYR A 9 -18.33 -15.16 -1.44
C TYR A 9 -18.87 -15.96 -2.63
N TYR A 10 -19.41 -15.30 -3.64
CA TYR A 10 -19.85 -15.95 -4.85
C TYR A 10 -18.71 -16.68 -5.59
N ALA A 11 -17.56 -16.03 -5.71
CA ALA A 11 -16.38 -16.62 -6.34
C ALA A 11 -15.85 -17.84 -5.58
N VAL A 12 -15.85 -17.81 -4.26
CA VAL A 12 -15.48 -18.95 -3.41
C VAL A 12 -16.46 -20.11 -3.60
N GLU A 13 -17.78 -19.82 -3.59
CA GLU A 13 -18.81 -20.86 -3.65
C GLU A 13 -18.94 -21.49 -5.05
N HIS A 14 -18.77 -20.72 -6.11
CA HIS A 14 -19.09 -21.14 -7.47
C HIS A 14 -17.90 -21.18 -8.44
N GLY A 15 -16.76 -20.62 -8.04
CA GLY A 15 -15.59 -20.47 -8.91
C GLY A 15 -14.30 -21.08 -8.37
N ASP A 16 -14.37 -21.86 -7.31
CA ASP A 16 -13.20 -22.45 -6.63
C ASP A 16 -12.12 -21.41 -6.27
N PHE A 17 -12.54 -20.16 -6.08
CA PHE A 17 -11.62 -19.10 -5.71
C PHE A 17 -11.11 -19.32 -4.28
N MET A 18 -9.79 -19.29 -4.13
CA MET A 18 -9.15 -19.38 -2.81
C MET A 18 -8.46 -18.05 -2.46
N PRO A 19 -8.79 -17.45 -1.30
CA PRO A 19 -8.06 -16.27 -0.84
C PRO A 19 -6.62 -16.64 -0.47
N SER A 20 -5.76 -15.64 -0.41
CA SER A 20 -4.41 -15.81 0.14
C SER A 20 -4.47 -16.29 1.59
N PRO A 21 -3.52 -17.14 2.04
CA PRO A 21 -3.43 -17.54 3.44
C PRO A 21 -3.20 -16.36 4.37
N GLU A 22 -2.52 -15.33 3.88
CA GLU A 22 -2.23 -14.09 4.60
C GLU A 22 -2.95 -12.89 3.98
N ARG A 23 -3.21 -11.86 4.78
CA ARG A 23 -3.77 -10.61 4.27
C ARG A 23 -2.74 -9.90 3.35
N THR A 24 -3.25 -9.09 2.46
CA THR A 24 -2.41 -8.23 1.62
C THR A 24 -1.90 -7.03 2.45
N PRO A 25 -0.58 -6.72 2.44
CA PRO A 25 -0.06 -5.51 3.06
C PRO A 25 -0.76 -4.24 2.59
N GLY A 26 -1.00 -3.32 3.52
CA GLY A 26 -1.72 -2.07 3.23
C GLY A 26 -3.24 -2.20 3.25
N THR A 27 -3.79 -3.41 3.48
CA THR A 27 -5.23 -3.62 3.69
C THR A 27 -5.49 -4.77 4.66
N TYR A 28 -6.75 -5.00 5.00
CA TYR A 28 -7.18 -6.05 5.91
C TYR A 28 -7.76 -7.28 5.19
N SER A 29 -7.96 -7.21 3.88
CA SER A 29 -8.50 -8.32 3.09
C SER A 29 -7.43 -9.35 2.71
N LYS A 30 -7.90 -10.57 2.35
CA LYS A 30 -7.06 -11.68 1.89
C LYS A 30 -7.21 -11.99 0.40
N TYR A 31 -7.93 -11.20 -0.34
CA TYR A 31 -8.25 -11.44 -1.74
C TYR A 31 -7.93 -10.27 -2.67
N ASN A 32 -7.30 -9.23 -2.14
CA ASN A 32 -6.83 -8.13 -2.97
C ASN A 32 -5.43 -8.43 -3.51
N SER A 33 -5.25 -8.31 -4.83
CA SER A 33 -3.95 -8.39 -5.49
C SER A 33 -3.13 -9.62 -5.11
N ILE A 34 -3.71 -10.79 -5.26
CA ILE A 34 -3.04 -12.07 -4.92
C ILE A 34 -2.22 -12.62 -6.08
N ASP A 35 -2.33 -12.05 -7.24
CA ASP A 35 -1.70 -12.42 -8.51
C ASP A 35 -0.46 -11.58 -8.85
N ASP A 36 -0.23 -10.47 -8.16
CA ASP A 36 0.90 -9.58 -8.41
C ASP A 36 1.64 -9.18 -7.12
N ARG A 37 2.92 -9.54 -7.03
CA ARG A 37 3.75 -9.24 -5.86
C ARG A 37 4.14 -7.78 -5.74
N ILE A 38 4.16 -7.03 -6.85
CA ILE A 38 4.55 -5.61 -6.84
C ILE A 38 3.44 -4.70 -6.32
N ASP A 39 2.21 -5.18 -6.30
CA ASP A 39 1.07 -4.40 -5.83
C ASP A 39 1.17 -3.99 -4.36
N ASP A 40 1.85 -4.76 -3.53
CA ASP A 40 2.13 -4.35 -2.15
C ASP A 40 2.89 -3.01 -2.12
N PHE A 41 3.88 -2.83 -3.01
CA PHE A 41 4.63 -1.58 -3.16
C PHE A 41 3.81 -0.48 -3.83
N HIS A 42 2.94 -0.85 -4.79
CA HIS A 42 2.01 0.08 -5.41
C HIS A 42 1.07 0.69 -4.35
N PHE A 43 0.49 -0.11 -3.47
CA PHE A 43 -0.38 0.37 -2.40
C PHE A 43 0.36 1.30 -1.43
N TYR A 44 1.56 0.92 -1.02
CA TYR A 44 2.40 1.78 -0.18
C TYR A 44 2.73 3.12 -0.85
N THR A 45 3.23 3.09 -2.10
CA THR A 45 3.61 4.31 -2.81
C THR A 45 2.41 5.19 -3.15
N THR A 46 1.23 4.61 -3.39
CA THR A 46 -0.05 5.32 -3.53
C THR A 46 -0.37 6.08 -2.25
N GLY A 47 -0.25 5.44 -1.09
CA GLY A 47 -0.42 6.07 0.21
C GLY A 47 0.57 7.24 0.42
N VAL A 48 1.85 7.03 0.10
CA VAL A 48 2.86 8.10 0.19
C VAL A 48 2.53 9.29 -0.72
N LYS A 49 2.10 9.03 -1.95
CA LYS A 49 1.86 10.06 -2.97
C LYS A 49 0.55 10.81 -2.75
N PHE A 50 -0.52 10.11 -2.45
CA PHE A 50 -1.87 10.67 -2.41
C PHE A 50 -2.44 10.83 -0.99
N GLY A 51 -1.77 10.30 0.03
CA GLY A 51 -2.22 10.36 1.42
C GLY A 51 -3.35 9.40 1.78
N ILE A 52 -3.79 8.57 0.84
CA ILE A 52 -4.79 7.52 1.01
C ILE A 52 -4.24 6.21 0.47
N GLY A 53 -4.34 5.15 1.23
CA GLY A 53 -3.85 3.83 0.85
C GLY A 53 -4.97 2.86 0.50
N ARG A 54 -4.63 1.60 0.38
CA ARG A 54 -5.59 0.56 -0.03
C ARG A 54 -6.70 0.34 0.98
N ALA A 55 -6.39 0.33 2.29
CA ALA A 55 -7.40 0.18 3.33
C ALA A 55 -8.47 1.29 3.28
N SER A 56 -8.08 2.53 2.91
CA SER A 56 -9.04 3.62 2.69
C SER A 56 -10.03 3.33 1.58
N TYR A 57 -9.59 2.74 0.47
CA TYR A 57 -10.48 2.34 -0.63
C TYR A 57 -11.43 1.22 -0.19
N ASP A 58 -10.91 0.17 0.43
CA ASP A 58 -11.68 -0.99 0.85
C ASP A 58 -12.72 -0.59 1.91
N ALA A 59 -12.32 0.10 2.97
CA ALA A 59 -13.22 0.59 4.01
C ALA A 59 -14.31 1.52 3.45
N SER A 60 -13.96 2.41 2.52
CA SER A 60 -14.93 3.28 1.88
C SER A 60 -15.99 2.51 1.08
N GLN A 61 -15.62 1.41 0.44
CA GLN A 61 -16.56 0.56 -0.27
C GLN A 61 -17.48 -0.21 0.69
N GLU A 62 -16.92 -0.78 1.74
CA GLU A 62 -17.67 -1.57 2.72
C GLU A 62 -18.63 -0.70 3.55
N ILE A 63 -18.23 0.51 3.93
CA ILE A 63 -19.13 1.48 4.56
C ILE A 63 -20.31 1.83 3.63
N ARG A 64 -20.04 2.10 2.34
CA ARG A 64 -21.11 2.40 1.37
C ARG A 64 -22.02 1.21 1.06
N SER A 65 -21.52 0.01 1.22
CA SER A 65 -22.28 -1.22 1.06
C SER A 65 -23.05 -1.61 2.31
N GLY A 66 -22.70 -1.05 3.47
CA GLY A 66 -23.31 -1.35 4.76
C GLY A 66 -22.74 -2.58 5.44
N ASP A 67 -21.53 -3.00 5.04
CA ASP A 67 -20.84 -4.16 5.62
C ASP A 67 -20.17 -3.81 6.95
N ILE A 68 -19.67 -2.58 7.06
CA ILE A 68 -19.05 -2.06 8.29
C ILE A 68 -19.51 -0.64 8.60
N GLU A 69 -19.43 -0.26 9.85
CA GLU A 69 -19.70 1.10 10.31
C GLU A 69 -18.50 2.04 10.09
N ARG A 70 -18.76 3.36 10.08
CA ARG A 70 -17.71 4.36 9.83
C ARG A 70 -16.57 4.29 10.85
N ASP A 71 -16.85 4.09 12.11
CA ASP A 71 -15.85 4.06 13.18
C ASP A 71 -14.95 2.83 13.04
N GLU A 72 -15.52 1.68 12.69
CA GLU A 72 -14.77 0.47 12.36
C GLU A 72 -13.87 0.70 11.13
N GLY A 73 -14.41 1.23 10.05
CA GLY A 73 -13.66 1.56 8.84
C GLY A 73 -12.50 2.52 9.13
N THR A 74 -12.72 3.54 9.98
CA THR A 74 -11.68 4.48 10.39
C THR A 74 -10.56 3.79 11.18
N ALA A 75 -10.90 2.86 12.08
CA ALA A 75 -9.93 2.08 12.84
C ALA A 75 -9.09 1.17 11.93
N LEU A 76 -9.72 0.54 10.93
CA LEU A 76 -9.04 -0.28 9.93
C LEU A 76 -8.08 0.55 9.06
N VAL A 77 -8.50 1.71 8.60
CA VAL A 77 -7.64 2.64 7.83
C VAL A 77 -6.44 3.07 8.66
N ARG A 78 -6.67 3.48 9.92
CA ARG A 78 -5.59 3.87 10.84
C ARG A 78 -4.56 2.77 11.04
N ARG A 79 -5.01 1.52 11.08
CA ARG A 79 -4.15 0.37 11.35
C ARG A 79 -3.36 -0.09 10.14
N PHE A 80 -3.93 -0.06 8.94
CA PHE A 80 -3.38 -0.73 7.78
C PHE A 80 -2.92 0.19 6.66
N ASP A 81 -3.48 1.39 6.51
CA ASP A 81 -2.99 2.34 5.52
C ASP A 81 -1.53 2.70 5.81
N HIS A 82 -0.76 2.87 4.74
CA HIS A 82 0.66 3.23 4.80
C HIS A 82 1.59 2.18 5.43
N GLU A 83 1.12 0.95 5.65
CA GLU A 83 1.95 -0.16 6.08
C GLU A 83 3.06 -0.40 5.04
N PHE A 84 4.32 -0.53 5.51
CA PHE A 84 5.42 -0.87 4.62
C PHE A 84 5.27 -2.34 4.15
N PRO A 85 5.44 -2.62 2.84
CA PRO A 85 5.22 -3.95 2.26
C PRO A 85 6.41 -4.88 2.52
N GLU A 86 6.47 -5.50 3.68
CA GLU A 86 7.59 -6.38 4.07
C GLU A 86 7.60 -7.73 3.34
N ARG A 87 6.41 -8.23 2.98
CA ARG A 87 6.21 -9.60 2.48
C ARG A 87 7.13 -9.99 1.31
N PHE A 88 7.28 -9.09 0.33
CA PHE A 88 8.10 -9.30 -0.85
C PHE A 88 9.19 -8.24 -1.01
N ALA A 89 9.53 -7.51 0.06
CA ALA A 89 10.40 -6.36 -0.02
C ALA A 89 11.77 -6.67 -0.63
N ALA A 90 12.42 -7.74 -0.21
CA ALA A 90 13.75 -8.09 -0.72
C ALA A 90 13.73 -8.40 -2.23
N GLU A 91 12.72 -9.14 -2.69
CA GLU A 91 12.55 -9.50 -4.09
C GLU A 91 12.26 -8.27 -4.95
N ILE A 92 11.31 -7.43 -4.52
CA ILE A 92 10.92 -6.23 -5.27
C ILE A 92 12.05 -5.20 -5.29
N LEU A 93 12.75 -4.98 -4.19
CA LEU A 93 13.88 -4.07 -4.15
C LEU A 93 15.03 -4.54 -5.06
N THR A 94 15.25 -5.85 -5.14
CA THR A 94 16.21 -6.44 -6.09
C THR A 94 15.76 -6.22 -7.53
N TYR A 95 14.48 -6.41 -7.83
CA TYR A 95 13.89 -6.16 -9.15
C TYR A 95 13.98 -4.68 -9.56
N LEU A 96 13.74 -3.76 -8.62
CA LEU A 96 13.83 -2.31 -8.86
C LEU A 96 15.28 -1.83 -8.94
N GLY A 97 16.21 -2.56 -8.36
CA GLY A 97 17.65 -2.29 -8.45
C GLY A 97 18.16 -2.70 -9.83
N LEU A 98 18.57 -1.72 -10.64
CA LEU A 98 19.18 -2.02 -11.93
C LEU A 98 20.64 -2.42 -11.74
N PRO A 99 21.11 -3.56 -12.29
CA PRO A 99 22.50 -3.96 -12.15
C PRO A 99 23.44 -2.97 -12.86
N PRO A 100 24.65 -2.67 -12.33
CA PRO A 100 25.58 -1.71 -12.91
C PRO A 100 25.89 -1.93 -14.40
N ALA A 101 25.87 -3.18 -14.86
CA ALA A 101 26.10 -3.53 -16.26
C ALA A 101 24.99 -3.05 -17.22
N ALA A 102 23.82 -2.72 -16.72
CA ALA A 102 22.71 -2.17 -17.52
C ALA A 102 22.89 -0.68 -17.84
N TYR A 103 23.90 0.00 -17.26
CA TYR A 103 24.07 1.45 -17.32
C TYR A 103 25.31 1.90 -18.07
N THR A 104 25.73 1.22 -19.10
CA THR A 104 26.92 1.63 -19.87
C THR A 104 26.80 3.04 -20.46
N VAL A 105 25.63 3.68 -20.43
CA VAL A 105 25.38 5.02 -21.01
C VAL A 105 24.46 5.89 -20.16
N ALA A 106 24.06 5.47 -18.97
CA ALA A 106 23.17 6.26 -18.13
C ALA A 106 23.91 7.42 -17.46
N SER A 107 23.27 8.60 -17.42
CA SER A 107 23.74 9.71 -16.60
C SER A 107 23.88 9.28 -15.14
N LYS A 108 24.92 9.75 -14.44
CA LYS A 108 25.12 9.54 -13.00
C LYS A 108 23.89 9.82 -12.14
N MET A 109 22.95 10.60 -12.65
CA MET A 109 21.67 10.90 -12.02
C MET A 109 20.79 9.67 -11.87
N PHE A 110 21.01 8.64 -12.68
CA PHE A 110 20.25 7.39 -12.69
C PHE A 110 21.08 6.21 -12.18
N GLU A 111 22.34 6.43 -11.84
CA GLU A 111 23.16 5.41 -11.23
C GLU A 111 22.68 5.14 -9.80
N GLN A 112 21.95 4.06 -9.65
CA GLN A 112 21.58 3.54 -8.34
C GLN A 112 22.37 2.26 -8.11
N PRO A 113 23.35 2.28 -7.21
CA PRO A 113 24.21 1.12 -7.01
C PRO A 113 23.42 -0.07 -6.46
N VAL A 114 22.48 0.16 -5.58
CA VAL A 114 21.62 -0.89 -4.99
C VAL A 114 20.30 -0.23 -4.51
N MET A 115 19.17 -0.85 -4.81
CA MET A 115 17.90 -0.49 -4.21
C MET A 115 17.72 -1.31 -2.93
N ASP A 116 18.14 -0.79 -1.81
CA ASP A 116 17.85 -1.34 -0.50
C ASP A 116 16.63 -0.67 0.15
N ARG A 117 16.18 -1.23 1.29
CA ARG A 117 15.02 -0.73 2.03
C ARG A 117 15.20 0.73 2.48
N GLU A 118 16.37 1.08 2.95
CA GLU A 118 16.65 2.43 3.44
C GLU A 118 16.67 3.44 2.30
N TYR A 119 17.31 3.11 1.19
CA TYR A 119 17.32 3.94 0.01
C TYR A 119 15.89 4.15 -0.53
N PHE A 120 15.11 3.07 -0.66
CA PHE A 120 13.72 3.14 -1.09
C PHE A 120 12.89 4.02 -0.16
N ARG A 121 13.02 3.87 1.16
CA ARG A 121 12.33 4.70 2.14
C ARG A 121 12.71 6.18 2.02
N ARG A 122 13.99 6.50 1.86
CA ARG A 122 14.46 7.89 1.63
C ARG A 122 13.89 8.46 0.33
N LEU A 123 13.88 7.67 -0.73
CA LEU A 123 13.32 8.06 -2.02
C LEU A 123 11.82 8.34 -1.89
N ALA A 124 11.06 7.41 -1.33
CA ALA A 124 9.63 7.58 -1.11
C ALA A 124 9.33 8.83 -0.27
N ASN A 125 10.07 9.06 0.82
CA ASN A 125 9.89 10.24 1.67
C ASN A 125 10.16 11.56 0.95
N LYS A 126 11.06 11.62 -0.03
CA LYS A 126 11.29 12.83 -0.86
C LYS A 126 10.08 13.18 -1.73
N HIS A 127 9.23 12.20 -2.04
CA HIS A 127 8.04 12.38 -2.86
C HIS A 127 6.76 12.64 -2.05
N ARG A 128 6.87 12.75 -0.72
CA ARG A 128 5.73 13.15 0.11
C ARG A 128 5.35 14.60 -0.15
N SER A 129 4.12 14.81 -0.57
CA SER A 129 3.60 16.16 -0.81
C SER A 129 3.49 16.95 0.52
N PRO A 130 4.03 18.17 0.61
CA PRO A 130 3.90 19.01 1.79
C PRO A 130 2.45 19.47 2.07
N HIS A 131 1.55 19.34 1.09
CA HIS A 131 0.12 19.59 1.29
C HIS A 131 -0.58 18.46 2.04
N LEU A 132 -0.07 17.23 1.93
CA LEU A 132 -0.66 16.04 2.54
C LEU A 132 0.07 15.63 3.81
N TRP A 133 1.38 15.83 3.86
CA TRP A 133 2.23 15.32 4.91
C TRP A 133 2.91 16.42 5.73
N LYS A 134 3.14 16.15 6.98
CA LYS A 134 3.99 16.93 7.89
C LYS A 134 4.95 15.99 8.62
N PHE A 135 6.14 16.47 8.93
CA PHE A 135 7.13 15.73 9.74
C PHE A 135 7.06 16.26 11.17
N VAL A 136 6.68 15.41 12.11
CA VAL A 136 6.45 15.78 13.52
C VAL A 136 7.06 14.70 14.41
N ASN A 137 7.85 15.12 15.40
CA ASN A 137 8.48 14.21 16.38
C ASN A 137 9.27 13.03 15.75
N GLY A 138 9.91 13.27 14.60
CA GLY A 138 10.71 12.25 13.92
C GLY A 138 9.91 11.35 12.99
N GLU A 139 8.62 11.55 12.82
CA GLU A 139 7.73 10.73 12.00
C GLU A 139 6.92 11.55 11.00
N TRP A 140 6.53 10.90 9.93
CA TRP A 140 5.61 11.46 8.94
C TRP A 140 4.17 11.23 9.38
N ALA A 141 3.39 12.31 9.43
CA ALA A 141 1.96 12.28 9.73
C ALA A 141 1.15 12.95 8.62
N LEU A 142 -0.03 12.45 8.35
CA LEU A 142 -0.99 13.13 7.47
C LEU A 142 -1.45 14.44 8.12
N ARG A 143 -1.64 15.48 7.31
CA ARG A 143 -2.21 16.76 7.80
C ARG A 143 -3.70 16.65 8.11
N ASN A 144 -4.39 15.84 7.30
CA ASN A 144 -5.83 15.61 7.39
C ASN A 144 -6.10 14.10 7.39
N ALA A 145 -5.79 13.44 8.51
CA ALA A 145 -6.13 12.04 8.68
C ALA A 145 -7.65 11.88 8.89
N VAL A 146 -8.19 10.75 8.49
CA VAL A 146 -9.61 10.42 8.71
C VAL A 146 -9.93 10.06 10.16
N TRP A 147 -8.88 9.81 10.95
CA TRP A 147 -8.95 9.61 12.39
C TRP A 147 -8.48 10.86 13.12
N HIS A 148 -9.00 11.10 14.30
CA HIS A 148 -8.50 12.11 15.22
C HIS A 148 -7.58 11.41 16.22
N ASP A 149 -6.39 11.95 16.44
CA ASP A 149 -5.56 11.53 17.55
C ASP A 149 -6.27 11.94 18.85
N ALA A 150 -6.49 10.96 19.73
CA ALA A 150 -7.10 11.17 21.03
C ALA A 150 -6.15 11.91 21.96
#